data_57e32e25306747fbc20ebc3611d8d7bb
#
_entry.id   57e32e25306747fbc20ebc3611d8d7bb
#
_cell.length_a   1.000
_cell.length_b   1.000
_cell.length_c   1.000
_cell.angle_alpha   90.00
_cell.angle_beta   90.00
_cell.angle_gamma   90.00
#
_symmetry.space_group_name_H-M   'P 1'
#
loop_
_entity.id
_entity.type
_entity.pdbx_description
1 polymer ?
#
loop_
_entity_poly.entity_id
_entity_poly.type
_entity_poly.pdbx_seq_one_letter_code
_entity_poly.pdbx_strand_id
1 'polypeptide(L)'
;MNYIKDETSIEILNKILEKYEELHAGGMITTDELSDILVSIIKRKMQLAKINSYRELTTYINHVYSLYMNGEITDTEYETTNVIIDDMIAKTFR
;
A
#
# COMPACT_ATOMS: atom_id res chain seq x y z
N MET A 1 -14.44 -0.82 3.58
CA MET A 1 -13.65 -0.77 4.82
C MET A 1 -13.37 0.68 5.20
N ASN A 2 -14.35 1.26 5.89
CA ASN A 2 -14.29 2.70 6.21
C ASN A 2 -13.16 3.04 7.18
N TYR A 3 -12.85 2.13 8.09
CA TYR A 3 -11.82 2.38 9.09
C TYR A 3 -10.40 2.47 8.46
N ILE A 4 -10.15 1.86 7.31
CA ILE A 4 -8.87 2.01 6.62
C ILE A 4 -8.70 3.44 6.11
N LYS A 5 -9.78 4.03 5.57
CA LYS A 5 -9.75 5.39 5.02
C LYS A 5 -9.50 6.44 6.11
N ASP A 6 -9.89 6.16 7.33
CA ASP A 6 -9.79 7.12 8.45
C ASP A 6 -8.57 6.86 9.33
N GLU A 7 -7.86 5.74 9.13
CA GLU A 7 -6.72 5.40 9.95
C GLU A 7 -5.54 6.32 9.66
N THR A 8 -4.89 6.83 10.71
CA THR A 8 -3.74 7.72 10.60
C THR A 8 -2.42 7.08 11.02
N SER A 9 -2.46 5.87 11.58
CA SER A 9 -1.27 5.16 12.04
C SER A 9 -0.83 4.12 11.01
N ILE A 10 0.38 4.26 10.50
CA ILE A 10 0.99 3.28 9.59
C ILE A 10 1.12 1.92 10.28
N GLU A 11 1.45 1.92 11.57
CA GLU A 11 1.58 0.68 12.33
C GLU A 11 0.25 -0.09 12.36
N ILE A 12 -0.86 0.62 12.59
CA ILE A 12 -2.18 0.00 12.60
C ILE A 12 -2.57 -0.50 11.21
N LEU A 13 -2.27 0.25 10.16
CA LEU A 13 -2.50 -0.19 8.78
C LEU A 13 -1.74 -1.48 8.48
N ASN A 14 -0.50 -1.59 8.92
CA ASN A 14 0.30 -2.80 8.76
C ASN A 14 -0.31 -4.01 9.52
N LYS A 15 -0.84 -3.76 10.71
CA LYS A 15 -1.52 -4.81 11.49
C LYS A 15 -2.80 -5.28 10.84
N ILE A 16 -3.56 -4.36 10.24
CA ILE A 16 -4.77 -4.70 9.49
C ILE A 16 -4.40 -5.60 8.31
N LEU A 17 -3.39 -5.24 7.55
CA LEU A 17 -2.93 -6.04 6.41
C LEU A 17 -2.50 -7.44 6.87
N GLU A 18 -1.71 -7.53 7.92
CA GLU A 18 -1.24 -8.80 8.46
C GLU A 18 -2.41 -9.69 8.85
N LYS A 19 -3.43 -9.13 9.50
CA LYS A 19 -4.62 -9.88 9.87
C LYS A 19 -5.36 -10.46 8.66
N TYR A 20 -5.53 -9.65 7.60
CA TYR A 20 -6.21 -10.12 6.40
C TYR A 20 -5.37 -11.12 5.61
N GLU A 21 -4.05 -11.00 5.63
CA GLU A 21 -3.16 -12.01 5.06
C GLU A 21 -3.32 -13.36 5.78
N GLU A 22 -3.46 -13.34 7.11
CA GLU A 22 -3.72 -14.53 7.88
C GLU A 22 -5.09 -15.15 7.52
N LEU A 23 -6.12 -14.34 7.39
CA LEU A 23 -7.45 -14.81 6.98
C LEU A 23 -7.41 -15.44 5.60
N HIS A 24 -6.66 -14.85 4.66
CA HIS A 24 -6.49 -15.38 3.32
C HIS A 24 -5.76 -16.74 3.37
N ALA A 25 -4.70 -16.84 4.15
CA ALA A 25 -3.95 -18.09 4.31
C ALA A 25 -4.82 -19.21 4.88
N GLY A 26 -5.79 -18.86 5.74
CA GLY A 26 -6.74 -19.80 6.30
C GLY A 26 -7.95 -20.10 5.43
N GLY A 27 -8.02 -19.51 4.23
CA GLY A 27 -9.14 -19.71 3.31
C GLY A 27 -10.40 -18.95 3.66
N MET A 28 -10.33 -17.99 4.58
CA MET A 28 -11.50 -17.24 5.05
C MET A 28 -11.90 -16.10 4.12
N ILE A 29 -10.97 -15.62 3.31
CA ILE A 29 -11.24 -14.59 2.30
C ILE A 29 -10.57 -14.98 0.97
N THR A 30 -11.09 -14.43 -0.13
CA THR A 30 -10.55 -14.71 -1.46
C THR A 30 -9.31 -13.86 -1.75
N THR A 31 -8.55 -14.25 -2.79
CA THR A 31 -7.42 -13.46 -3.28
C THR A 31 -7.87 -12.07 -3.72
N ASP A 32 -9.04 -11.96 -4.36
CA ASP A 32 -9.57 -10.67 -4.80
C ASP A 32 -9.90 -9.76 -3.60
N GLU A 33 -10.48 -10.33 -2.55
CA GLU A 33 -10.78 -9.57 -1.33
C GLU A 33 -9.49 -9.07 -0.66
N LEU A 34 -8.47 -9.91 -0.58
CA LEU A 34 -7.18 -9.51 -0.02
C LEU A 34 -6.54 -8.41 -0.87
N SER A 35 -6.61 -8.54 -2.19
CA SER A 35 -6.07 -7.53 -3.11
C SER A 35 -6.73 -6.17 -2.91
N ASP A 36 -8.07 -6.15 -2.75
CA ASP A 36 -8.81 -4.90 -2.52
C ASP A 36 -8.37 -4.23 -1.21
N ILE A 37 -8.15 -5.02 -0.17
CA ILE A 37 -7.69 -4.51 1.12
C ILE A 37 -6.28 -3.96 1.01
N LEU A 38 -5.39 -4.68 0.34
CA LEU A 38 -4.01 -4.26 0.11
C LEU A 38 -3.96 -2.92 -0.63
N VAL A 39 -4.73 -2.78 -1.70
CA VAL A 39 -4.80 -1.53 -2.46
C VAL A 39 -5.30 -0.38 -1.58
N SER A 40 -6.35 -0.62 -0.79
CA SER A 40 -6.87 0.40 0.13
C SER A 40 -5.83 0.86 1.15
N ILE A 41 -5.08 -0.08 1.69
CA ILE A 41 -4.02 0.22 2.68
C ILE A 41 -2.89 1.02 2.02
N ILE A 42 -2.45 0.62 0.83
CA ILE A 42 -1.40 1.33 0.11
C ILE A 42 -1.83 2.76 -0.21
N LYS A 43 -3.05 2.93 -0.72
CA LYS A 43 -3.58 4.27 -1.03
C LYS A 43 -3.66 5.14 0.22
N ARG A 44 -4.05 4.57 1.35
CA ARG A 44 -4.09 5.32 2.60
C ARG A 44 -2.70 5.72 3.08
N LYS A 45 -1.72 4.82 2.98
CA LYS A 45 -0.32 5.15 3.30
C LYS A 45 0.18 6.31 2.45
N MET A 46 -0.14 6.31 1.15
CA MET A 46 0.26 7.38 0.24
C MET A 46 -0.42 8.71 0.60
N GLN A 47 -1.70 8.69 0.99
CA GLN A 47 -2.40 9.87 1.46
C GLN A 47 -1.74 10.45 2.71
N LEU A 48 -1.36 9.60 3.65
CA LEU A 48 -0.68 10.02 4.87
C LEU A 48 0.70 10.61 4.59
N ALA A 49 1.36 10.16 3.53
CA ALA A 49 2.64 10.71 3.09
C ALA A 49 2.49 12.08 2.41
N LYS A 50 1.27 12.51 2.09
CA LYS A 50 0.96 13.82 1.51
C LYS A 50 1.74 14.09 0.23
N ILE A 51 1.65 13.16 -0.73
CA ILE A 51 2.34 13.26 -2.01
C ILE A 51 1.59 14.23 -2.92
N ASN A 52 2.17 15.38 -3.21
CA ASN A 52 1.54 16.45 -4.00
C ASN A 52 2.30 16.83 -5.27
N SER A 53 3.48 16.27 -5.49
CA SER A 53 4.31 16.61 -6.64
C SER A 53 5.05 15.37 -7.15
N TYR A 54 5.56 15.46 -8.38
CA TYR A 54 6.37 14.40 -8.95
C TYR A 54 7.63 14.15 -8.12
N ARG A 55 8.22 15.20 -7.58
CA ARG A 55 9.41 15.10 -6.73
C ARG A 55 9.12 14.31 -5.44
N GLU A 56 7.99 14.60 -4.81
CA GLU A 56 7.57 13.88 -3.61
C GLU A 56 7.26 12.43 -3.93
N LEU A 57 6.66 12.16 -5.08
CA LEU A 57 6.38 10.80 -5.53
C LEU A 57 7.67 10.01 -5.73
N THR A 58 8.69 10.61 -6.35
CA THR A 58 10.00 9.98 -6.54
C THR A 58 10.65 9.66 -5.19
N THR A 59 10.56 10.56 -4.23
CA THR A 59 11.05 10.33 -2.88
C THR A 59 10.33 9.17 -2.22
N TYR A 60 9.02 9.09 -2.41
CA TYR A 60 8.21 7.99 -1.86
C TYR A 60 8.58 6.64 -2.49
N ILE A 61 8.82 6.60 -3.79
CA ILE A 61 9.27 5.38 -4.49
C ILE A 61 10.56 4.87 -3.85
N ASN A 62 11.53 5.76 -3.61
CA ASN A 62 12.79 5.40 -2.99
C ASN A 62 12.60 4.89 -1.56
N HIS A 63 11.68 5.50 -0.82
CA HIS A 63 11.35 5.06 0.54
C HIS A 63 10.75 3.65 0.53
N VAL A 64 9.80 3.39 -0.36
CA VAL A 64 9.17 2.07 -0.49
C VAL A 64 10.20 1.01 -0.88
N TYR A 65 11.10 1.34 -1.80
CA TYR A 65 12.18 0.44 -2.18
C TYR A 65 13.06 0.07 -0.98
N SER A 66 13.40 1.06 -0.14
CA SER A 66 14.18 0.81 1.08
C SER A 66 13.44 -0.10 2.04
N LEU A 67 12.13 0.11 2.23
CA LEU A 67 11.32 -0.76 3.07
C LEU A 67 11.33 -2.20 2.56
N TYR A 68 11.21 -2.37 1.26
CA TYR A 68 11.24 -3.69 0.63
C TYR A 68 12.60 -4.37 0.82
N MET A 69 13.68 -3.64 0.59
CA MET A 69 15.03 -4.18 0.72
C MET A 69 15.37 -4.54 2.17
N ASN A 70 14.76 -3.85 3.14
CA ASN A 70 14.94 -4.14 4.56
C ASN A 70 14.01 -5.24 5.07
N GLY A 71 13.14 -5.77 4.23
CA GLY A 71 12.19 -6.82 4.62
C GLY A 71 11.01 -6.32 5.43
N GLU A 72 10.74 -5.01 5.42
CA GLU A 72 9.65 -4.41 6.18
C GLU A 72 8.30 -4.49 5.46
N ILE A 73 8.31 -4.70 4.16
CA ILE A 73 7.09 -4.95 3.37
C ILE A 73 7.31 -6.19 2.51
N THR A 74 6.21 -6.84 2.13
CA THR A 74 6.24 -8.06 1.31
C THR A 74 6.46 -7.74 -0.16
N ASP A 75 6.87 -8.75 -0.95
CA ASP A 75 6.97 -8.66 -2.41
C ASP A 75 5.64 -8.19 -3.00
N THR A 76 4.53 -8.73 -2.52
CA THR A 76 3.20 -8.40 -3.02
C THR A 76 2.87 -6.93 -2.75
N GLU A 77 3.16 -6.42 -1.58
CA GLU A 77 2.92 -5.01 -1.27
C GLU A 77 3.81 -4.12 -2.15
N TYR A 78 5.07 -4.48 -2.33
CA TYR A 78 6.00 -3.72 -3.16
C TYR A 78 5.53 -3.66 -4.62
N GLU A 79 5.19 -4.81 -5.21
CA GLU A 79 4.71 -4.89 -6.59
C GLU A 79 3.42 -4.12 -6.79
N THR A 80 2.47 -4.26 -5.87
CA THR A 80 1.19 -3.56 -5.94
C THR A 80 1.38 -2.05 -5.81
N THR A 81 2.27 -1.61 -4.94
CA THR A 81 2.61 -0.19 -4.79
C THR A 81 3.18 0.37 -6.09
N ASN A 82 4.07 -0.36 -6.76
CA ASN A 82 4.64 0.08 -8.04
C ASN A 82 3.56 0.21 -9.11
N VAL A 83 2.60 -0.71 -9.19
CA VAL A 83 1.49 -0.63 -10.14
C VAL A 83 0.64 0.63 -9.88
N ILE A 84 0.35 0.91 -8.62
CA ILE A 84 -0.43 2.09 -8.23
C ILE A 84 0.33 3.38 -8.61
N ILE A 85 1.62 3.43 -8.34
CA ILE A 85 2.46 4.58 -8.66
C ILE A 85 2.54 4.79 -10.16
N ASP A 86 2.74 3.74 -10.95
CA ASP A 86 2.78 3.82 -12.41
C ASP A 86 1.46 4.36 -12.96
N ASP A 87 0.33 3.91 -12.42
CA ASP A 87 -0.98 4.40 -12.81
C ASP A 87 -1.16 5.89 -12.48
N MET A 88 -0.71 6.31 -11.31
CA MET A 88 -0.73 7.72 -10.91
C MET A 88 0.11 8.60 -11.84
N ILE A 89 1.31 8.14 -12.20
CA ILE A 89 2.19 8.87 -13.12
C ILE A 89 1.49 9.00 -14.48
N ALA A 90 0.93 7.93 -15.00
CA ALA A 90 0.25 7.93 -16.29
C ALA A 90 -0.94 8.89 -16.32
N LYS A 91 -1.68 9.03 -15.22
CA LYS A 91 -2.87 9.89 -15.16
C LYS A 91 -2.57 11.33 -14.81
N THR A 92 -1.56 11.58 -13.99
CA THR A 92 -1.32 12.89 -13.39
C THR A 92 -0.15 13.64 -14.01
N PHE A 93 0.88 12.93 -14.45
CA PHE A 93 2.15 13.55 -14.89
C PHE A 93 2.50 13.21 -16.34
N ARG A 94 1.49 13.11 -17.17
CA ARG A 94 1.71 12.89 -18.61
C ARG A 94 2.48 14.02 -19.25
#